data_a6fb6d8ab0d00f6a8396be35444de78e
#
_entry.id   a6fb6d8ab0d00f6a8396be35444de78e
#
_cell.length_a   1.000
_cell.length_b   1.000
_cell.length_c   1.000
_cell.angle_alpha   90.00
_cell.angle_beta   90.00
_cell.angle_gamma   90.00
#
_symmetry.space_group_name_H-M   'P 1'
#
loop_
_entity.id
_entity.type
_entity.pdbx_description
1 polymer ?
#
loop_
_entity_poly.entity_id
_entity_poly.type
_entity_poly.pdbx_seq_one_letter_code
_entity_poly.pdbx_strand_id
1 'polypeptide(L)'
;MALAVSPKIMKGLKVGAALGVVLGGVYYLQNSKPDWFKAMTGAESQQITGINIPAGNIAGTNDKVTANLPYSVTQVQSENVGQLRHLSIAWNGTMGLIAANRGANTAPNSLMQKAGVSLKIERQDMYDQMQAQQLKFAEAFKNGESDPTVGVHSVSIMGDAGSSYLAGLQPQLDRLGLHAVVIGATGRSLGEDKCMGQPAWLDNPQAAKGGLIAAVLRDGDFNICLTFAQTNGIKVNPDATTWDPDAINFLGTDSFVDADKAYITGYCEERPVVKDGKRTGDKKQVCVGGTATWTPGDVNVNSSKGGLVSLLSTKENASQMFSTIIVIKEWAEANPATVTNFLKAALDGSATIANDRAALRKAAEWSAQVWGEQNADYWEQYYYGRTVDVKGVPGRQIRLGGSQALGLASNLEYFLPAGNSVYDRVYTTFGDLYVKLYPGIMPADYPKNIIDSRYLEKIRDTAGGNIGTGSVFGQFTGSENQQVGNRSYAIQFAQGSATILPSSLSDLNSILNNVTIGSNLAITIEGYTSSEGDDATNQLLSQARAEAVSQWLMNKAPAGLITTARVRINGMGESNLVMRNSIEDKAASRRVQIRLSSE
;
A
#
# COMPACT_ATOMS: atom_id res chain seq x y z
N MET A 1 -31.73 -21.00 -57.05
CA MET A 1 -30.31 -20.97 -57.46
C MET A 1 -29.44 -20.71 -56.21
N ALA A 2 -28.90 -21.77 -55.62
CA ALA A 2 -28.08 -21.65 -54.40
C ALA A 2 -26.62 -21.53 -54.87
N LEU A 3 -25.99 -20.39 -54.65
CA LEU A 3 -24.57 -20.18 -54.91
C LEU A 3 -23.75 -20.92 -53.86
N ALA A 4 -23.06 -21.97 -54.26
CA ALA A 4 -22.13 -22.70 -53.40
C ALA A 4 -20.86 -21.83 -53.18
N VAL A 5 -20.66 -21.41 -51.95
CA VAL A 5 -19.46 -20.66 -51.54
C VAL A 5 -18.28 -21.63 -51.38
N SER A 6 -17.17 -21.33 -52.04
CA SER A 6 -15.98 -22.17 -52.03
C SER A 6 -15.39 -22.37 -50.63
N PRO A 7 -14.85 -23.56 -50.31
CA PRO A 7 -14.28 -23.86 -48.98
C PRO A 7 -13.12 -22.91 -48.53
N LYS A 8 -12.44 -22.26 -49.46
CA LYS A 8 -11.41 -21.23 -49.18
C LYS A 8 -11.99 -19.92 -48.64
N ILE A 9 -13.19 -19.54 -49.14
CA ILE A 9 -13.92 -18.34 -48.67
C ILE A 9 -14.48 -18.58 -47.26
N MET A 10 -14.97 -19.79 -46.97
CA MET A 10 -15.43 -20.14 -45.65
C MET A 10 -14.30 -20.19 -44.58
N LYS A 11 -13.05 -20.57 -44.95
CA LYS A 11 -11.89 -20.49 -44.03
C LYS A 11 -11.51 -19.04 -43.76
N GLY A 12 -11.50 -18.19 -44.80
CA GLY A 12 -11.23 -16.76 -44.66
C GLY A 12 -12.29 -16.03 -43.79
N LEU A 13 -13.57 -16.39 -43.94
CA LEU A 13 -14.66 -15.84 -43.11
C LEU A 13 -14.62 -16.32 -41.67
N LYS A 14 -14.18 -17.56 -41.39
CA LYS A 14 -14.00 -18.06 -40.03
C LYS A 14 -12.82 -17.43 -39.32
N VAL A 15 -11.72 -17.18 -40.03
CA VAL A 15 -10.53 -16.47 -39.49
C VAL A 15 -10.84 -14.98 -39.28
N GLY A 16 -11.54 -14.36 -40.24
CA GLY A 16 -11.98 -12.97 -40.09
C GLY A 16 -13.00 -12.75 -38.97
N ALA A 17 -13.92 -13.72 -38.78
CA ALA A 17 -14.86 -13.66 -37.67
C ALA A 17 -14.18 -13.92 -36.30
N ALA A 18 -13.19 -14.82 -36.25
CA ALA A 18 -12.41 -15.06 -35.04
C ALA A 18 -11.53 -13.85 -34.67
N LEU A 19 -10.86 -13.23 -35.68
CA LEU A 19 -10.11 -11.98 -35.48
C LEU A 19 -11.05 -10.81 -35.13
N GLY A 20 -12.22 -10.72 -35.74
CA GLY A 20 -13.23 -9.70 -35.41
C GLY A 20 -13.80 -9.86 -34.00
N VAL A 21 -13.98 -11.07 -33.52
CA VAL A 21 -14.42 -11.35 -32.14
C VAL A 21 -13.29 -11.05 -31.14
N VAL A 22 -12.03 -11.37 -31.47
CA VAL A 22 -10.89 -11.05 -30.59
C VAL A 22 -10.62 -9.54 -30.59
N LEU A 23 -10.60 -8.88 -31.76
CA LEU A 23 -10.42 -7.42 -31.84
C LEU A 23 -11.64 -6.66 -31.32
N GLY A 24 -12.85 -7.16 -31.56
CA GLY A 24 -14.08 -6.60 -30.98
C GLY A 24 -14.18 -6.83 -29.48
N GLY A 25 -13.69 -7.96 -28.99
CA GLY A 25 -13.58 -8.26 -27.56
C GLY A 25 -12.57 -7.36 -26.86
N VAL A 26 -11.39 -7.15 -27.46
CA VAL A 26 -10.37 -6.23 -26.97
C VAL A 26 -10.85 -4.78 -27.04
N TYR A 27 -11.51 -4.39 -28.15
CA TYR A 27 -12.09 -3.05 -28.30
C TYR A 27 -13.26 -2.82 -27.34
N TYR A 28 -14.09 -3.84 -27.10
CA TYR A 28 -15.16 -3.78 -26.12
C TYR A 28 -14.62 -3.72 -24.70
N LEU A 29 -13.57 -4.48 -24.37
CA LEU A 29 -12.89 -4.43 -23.07
C LEU A 29 -12.11 -3.12 -22.87
N GLN A 30 -11.66 -2.45 -23.94
CA GLN A 30 -11.02 -1.14 -23.85
C GLN A 30 -12.04 0.01 -23.66
N ASN A 31 -13.23 -0.08 -24.26
CA ASN A 31 -14.20 1.02 -24.29
C ASN A 31 -15.43 0.82 -23.37
N SER A 32 -15.71 -0.41 -22.96
CA SER A 32 -16.73 -0.71 -21.95
C SER A 32 -16.13 -1.59 -20.87
N LYS A 33 -15.21 -1.00 -20.11
CA LYS A 33 -14.66 -1.66 -18.92
C LYS A 33 -15.84 -2.05 -18.02
N PRO A 34 -16.05 -3.34 -17.72
CA PRO A 34 -17.05 -3.72 -16.73
C PRO A 34 -16.74 -2.97 -15.42
N ASP A 35 -17.76 -2.51 -14.72
CA ASP A 35 -17.59 -1.72 -13.48
C ASP A 35 -16.72 -2.42 -12.44
N TRP A 36 -16.70 -3.76 -12.43
CA TRP A 36 -15.84 -4.56 -11.57
C TRP A 36 -14.33 -4.43 -11.93
N PHE A 37 -14.00 -4.24 -13.22
CA PHE A 37 -12.63 -4.10 -13.69
C PHE A 37 -12.08 -2.71 -13.31
N LYS A 38 -12.86 -1.64 -13.55
CA LYS A 38 -12.56 -0.29 -13.05
C LYS A 38 -12.42 -0.28 -11.54
N ALA A 39 -13.25 -1.08 -10.88
CA ALA A 39 -13.30 -1.22 -9.45
C ALA A 39 -12.06 -1.89 -8.82
N MET A 40 -11.36 -2.78 -9.54
CA MET A 40 -10.17 -3.48 -9.04
C MET A 40 -8.86 -2.75 -9.34
N THR A 41 -8.80 -2.00 -10.43
CA THR A 41 -7.55 -1.43 -10.93
C THR A 41 -7.29 0.00 -10.49
N GLY A 42 -8.21 0.63 -9.74
CA GLY A 42 -8.15 2.06 -9.49
C GLY A 42 -8.56 2.88 -10.72
N ALA A 43 -8.90 4.12 -10.50
CA ALA A 43 -9.25 5.03 -11.58
C ALA A 43 -8.00 5.58 -12.27
N GLU A 44 -8.20 6.09 -13.46
CA GLU A 44 -7.16 6.76 -14.24
C GLU A 44 -6.53 7.90 -13.44
N SER A 45 -5.24 7.80 -13.11
CA SER A 45 -4.51 8.96 -12.62
C SER A 45 -4.28 9.90 -13.79
N GLN A 46 -4.85 11.10 -13.72
CA GLN A 46 -4.57 12.12 -14.71
C GLN A 46 -3.22 12.78 -14.41
N GLN A 47 -2.49 13.08 -15.46
CA GLN A 47 -1.25 13.83 -15.38
C GLN A 47 -1.51 15.18 -14.68
N ILE A 48 -0.84 15.42 -13.55
CA ILE A 48 -0.97 16.67 -12.80
C ILE A 48 -0.14 17.72 -13.54
N THR A 49 -0.79 18.45 -14.41
CA THR A 49 -0.19 19.61 -15.07
C THR A 49 -0.63 20.88 -14.37
N GLY A 50 0.32 21.71 -13.95
CA GLY A 50 0.04 23.11 -13.56
C GLY A 50 -0.02 23.43 -12.09
N ILE A 51 0.54 22.62 -11.17
CA ILE A 51 0.75 23.04 -9.79
C ILE A 51 2.01 23.91 -9.74
N ASN A 52 1.81 25.23 -9.61
CA ASN A 52 2.90 26.16 -9.41
C ASN A 52 3.29 26.16 -7.93
N ILE A 53 4.28 25.35 -7.55
CA ILE A 53 4.85 25.36 -6.20
C ILE A 53 5.90 26.46 -6.17
N PRO A 54 5.83 27.44 -5.23
CA PRO A 54 6.88 28.43 -5.10
C PRO A 54 8.23 27.74 -4.86
N ALA A 55 9.17 27.93 -5.75
CA ALA A 55 10.52 27.40 -5.60
C ALA A 55 11.16 28.04 -4.36
N GLY A 56 11.42 27.26 -3.32
CA GLY A 56 12.32 27.66 -2.26
C GLY A 56 13.73 27.79 -2.85
N ASN A 57 14.33 28.95 -2.74
CA ASN A 57 15.71 29.18 -3.15
C ASN A 57 16.66 28.26 -2.38
N ILE A 58 17.03 27.14 -2.96
CA ILE A 58 18.19 26.35 -2.53
C ILE A 58 19.28 26.66 -3.55
N ALA A 59 20.34 27.34 -3.09
CA ALA A 59 21.51 27.64 -3.90
C ALA A 59 22.12 26.31 -4.40
N GLY A 60 22.01 26.07 -5.70
CA GLY A 60 22.61 24.89 -6.33
C GLY A 60 24.11 25.02 -6.38
N THR A 61 24.84 24.11 -5.75
CA THR A 61 26.26 23.90 -6.03
C THR A 61 26.37 23.02 -7.27
N ASN A 62 27.01 23.54 -8.31
CA ASN A 62 27.32 22.84 -9.56
C ASN A 62 28.50 21.87 -9.39
N ASP A 63 28.53 21.06 -8.35
CA ASP A 63 29.58 20.10 -8.15
C ASP A 63 29.29 18.82 -8.93
N LYS A 64 30.20 18.47 -9.82
CA LYS A 64 30.27 17.16 -10.46
C LYS A 64 30.60 16.12 -9.40
N VAL A 65 29.58 15.63 -8.71
CA VAL A 65 29.76 14.51 -7.77
C VAL A 65 29.87 13.23 -8.58
N THR A 66 31.09 12.77 -8.77
CA THR A 66 31.37 11.37 -9.08
C THR A 66 31.17 10.61 -7.78
N ALA A 67 29.97 10.06 -7.57
CA ALA A 67 29.74 9.17 -6.45
C ALA A 67 30.71 7.97 -6.56
N ASN A 68 31.72 7.91 -5.71
CA ASN A 68 32.50 6.69 -5.49
C ASN A 68 31.58 5.71 -4.75
N LEU A 69 30.88 4.88 -5.52
CA LEU A 69 30.02 3.84 -4.98
C LEU A 69 30.91 2.77 -4.34
N PRO A 70 30.71 2.44 -3.05
CA PRO A 70 31.62 1.56 -2.30
C PRO A 70 31.52 0.07 -2.68
N TYR A 71 30.80 -0.29 -3.72
CA TYR A 71 30.54 -1.70 -4.06
C TYR A 71 31.26 -2.11 -5.34
N SER A 72 32.19 -3.07 -5.21
CA SER A 72 32.68 -3.83 -6.36
C SER A 72 31.59 -4.80 -6.84
N VAL A 73 30.99 -4.51 -7.96
CA VAL A 73 30.04 -5.43 -8.62
C VAL A 73 30.86 -6.52 -9.30
N THR A 74 30.81 -7.76 -8.76
CA THR A 74 31.31 -8.93 -9.47
C THR A 74 30.39 -9.12 -10.68
N GLN A 75 30.94 -9.03 -11.90
CA GLN A 75 30.19 -9.32 -13.12
C GLN A 75 29.73 -10.78 -13.08
N VAL A 76 28.43 -11.00 -12.93
CA VAL A 76 27.82 -12.30 -13.21
C VAL A 76 27.43 -12.28 -14.68
N GLN A 77 27.77 -13.34 -15.43
CA GLN A 77 27.34 -13.45 -16.82
C GLN A 77 25.82 -13.31 -16.90
N SER A 78 25.35 -12.26 -17.56
CA SER A 78 23.93 -12.13 -17.87
C SER A 78 23.55 -13.09 -18.99
N GLU A 79 22.38 -13.67 -18.89
CA GLU A 79 21.72 -14.38 -19.97
C GLU A 79 21.47 -13.39 -21.12
N ASN A 80 21.30 -13.89 -22.36
CA ASN A 80 21.07 -13.03 -23.53
C ASN A 80 19.64 -12.42 -23.49
N VAL A 81 19.37 -11.58 -22.49
CA VAL A 81 18.17 -10.77 -22.42
C VAL A 81 18.53 -9.38 -22.97
N GLY A 82 17.71 -8.88 -23.87
CA GLY A 82 17.86 -7.55 -24.44
C GLY A 82 17.55 -6.45 -23.43
N GLN A 83 16.75 -5.47 -23.79
CA GLN A 83 16.38 -4.39 -22.89
C GLN A 83 15.17 -4.78 -22.03
N LEU A 84 15.36 -4.87 -20.71
CA LEU A 84 14.26 -4.96 -19.75
C LEU A 84 13.38 -3.70 -19.84
N ARG A 85 12.08 -3.89 -19.88
CA ARG A 85 11.09 -2.81 -19.84
C ARG A 85 10.35 -2.88 -18.52
N HIS A 86 10.28 -1.76 -17.82
CA HIS A 86 9.68 -1.61 -16.51
C HIS A 86 8.68 -0.46 -16.49
N LEU A 87 7.48 -0.68 -16.00
CA LEU A 87 6.50 0.37 -15.77
C LEU A 87 6.39 0.69 -14.29
N SER A 88 6.24 1.97 -13.97
CA SER A 88 6.03 2.44 -12.61
C SER A 88 5.12 3.65 -12.57
N ILE A 89 4.38 3.81 -11.48
CA ILE A 89 3.72 5.07 -11.16
C ILE A 89 4.75 6.14 -10.83
N ALA A 90 4.38 7.41 -11.04
CA ALA A 90 5.26 8.55 -10.75
C ALA A 90 5.24 8.87 -9.25
N TRP A 91 6.17 8.31 -8.50
CA TRP A 91 6.32 8.56 -7.06
C TRP A 91 7.75 8.33 -6.56
N ASN A 92 8.04 8.79 -5.34
CA ASN A 92 9.37 8.69 -4.73
C ASN A 92 9.77 7.26 -4.34
N GLY A 93 8.83 6.34 -4.17
CA GLY A 93 9.11 4.94 -3.86
C GLY A 93 9.93 4.20 -4.91
N THR A 94 9.98 4.71 -6.15
CA THR A 94 10.77 4.13 -7.26
C THR A 94 12.12 4.84 -7.45
N MET A 95 12.41 5.90 -6.71
CA MET A 95 13.60 6.73 -6.90
C MET A 95 14.91 5.93 -6.83
N GLY A 96 14.98 4.86 -6.02
CA GLY A 96 16.14 3.97 -5.94
C GLY A 96 16.43 3.23 -7.25
N LEU A 97 15.38 2.76 -7.93
CA LEU A 97 15.51 2.12 -9.24
C LEU A 97 16.00 3.11 -10.31
N ILE A 98 15.45 4.34 -10.31
CA ILE A 98 15.87 5.41 -11.21
C ILE A 98 17.35 5.77 -10.96
N ALA A 99 17.77 5.84 -9.69
CA ALA A 99 19.17 6.07 -9.32
C ALA A 99 20.09 4.97 -9.84
N ALA A 100 19.69 3.70 -9.69
CA ALA A 100 20.45 2.56 -10.20
C ALA A 100 20.64 2.60 -11.71
N ASN A 101 19.66 3.13 -12.43
CA ASN A 101 19.65 3.26 -13.89
C ASN A 101 20.25 4.58 -14.40
N ARG A 102 20.27 5.62 -13.54
CA ARG A 102 20.64 7.02 -13.84
C ARG A 102 19.75 7.65 -14.92
N GLY A 103 18.45 7.40 -14.86
CA GLY A 103 17.43 7.94 -15.76
C GLY A 103 16.50 6.88 -16.32
N ALA A 104 15.75 7.25 -17.36
CA ALA A 104 14.78 6.36 -18.01
C ALA A 104 15.43 5.16 -18.70
N ASN A 105 16.61 5.35 -19.29
CA ASN A 105 17.39 4.28 -19.95
C ASN A 105 18.71 4.09 -19.21
N THR A 106 19.24 2.88 -19.24
CA THR A 106 20.52 2.55 -18.62
C THR A 106 21.64 3.46 -19.13
N ALA A 107 22.12 4.31 -18.25
CA ALA A 107 23.20 5.26 -18.57
C ALA A 107 24.60 4.64 -18.36
N PRO A 108 25.63 5.19 -19.03
CA PRO A 108 27.02 4.78 -18.79
C PRO A 108 27.42 4.89 -17.30
N ASN A 109 28.14 3.89 -16.81
CA ASN A 109 28.58 3.76 -15.42
C ASN A 109 27.46 3.68 -14.37
N SER A 110 26.22 3.44 -14.78
CA SER A 110 25.11 3.14 -13.86
C SER A 110 25.29 1.78 -13.18
N LEU A 111 24.58 1.54 -12.08
CA LEU A 111 24.59 0.24 -11.41
C LEU A 111 23.99 -0.85 -12.31
N MET A 112 22.94 -0.51 -13.06
CA MET A 112 22.33 -1.42 -14.04
C MET A 112 23.34 -1.84 -15.12
N GLN A 113 24.07 -0.89 -15.72
CA GLN A 113 25.10 -1.23 -16.72
C GLN A 113 26.20 -2.11 -16.13
N LYS A 114 26.69 -1.79 -14.93
CA LYS A 114 27.72 -2.59 -14.24
C LYS A 114 27.25 -4.00 -13.91
N ALA A 115 25.94 -4.17 -13.68
CA ALA A 115 25.31 -5.47 -13.47
C ALA A 115 25.01 -6.23 -14.77
N GLY A 116 25.35 -5.67 -15.95
CA GLY A 116 25.05 -6.27 -17.24
C GLY A 116 23.56 -6.17 -17.63
N VAL A 117 22.80 -5.26 -17.03
CA VAL A 117 21.37 -5.08 -17.27
C VAL A 117 21.15 -3.82 -18.10
N SER A 118 20.45 -3.96 -19.23
CA SER A 118 19.87 -2.84 -19.97
C SER A 118 18.41 -2.68 -19.52
N LEU A 119 18.07 -1.51 -18.97
CA LEU A 119 16.74 -1.24 -18.41
C LEU A 119 16.14 0.02 -19.03
N LYS A 120 14.86 -0.05 -19.40
CA LYS A 120 14.03 1.10 -19.74
C LYS A 120 12.93 1.23 -18.70
N ILE A 121 12.83 2.40 -18.06
CA ILE A 121 11.78 2.76 -17.10
C ILE A 121 10.81 3.71 -17.79
N GLU A 122 9.52 3.39 -17.75
CA GLU A 122 8.45 4.21 -18.33
C GLU A 122 7.37 4.46 -17.28
N ARG A 123 6.81 5.66 -17.31
CA ARG A 123 5.68 6.02 -16.45
C ARG A 123 4.41 5.34 -16.94
N GLN A 124 3.69 4.73 -16.02
CA GLN A 124 2.31 4.30 -16.20
C GLN A 124 1.58 4.38 -14.85
N ASP A 125 0.62 5.28 -14.75
CA ASP A 125 -0.11 5.52 -13.49
C ASP A 125 -1.40 4.67 -13.39
N MET A 126 -1.71 3.89 -14.42
CA MET A 126 -2.93 3.08 -14.51
C MET A 126 -2.61 1.58 -14.40
N TYR A 127 -3.12 0.93 -13.36
CA TYR A 127 -2.86 -0.49 -13.09
C TYR A 127 -3.39 -1.42 -14.18
N ASP A 128 -4.54 -1.11 -14.77
CA ASP A 128 -5.11 -1.89 -15.87
C ASP A 128 -4.21 -1.86 -17.12
N GLN A 129 -3.55 -0.74 -17.40
CA GLN A 129 -2.60 -0.64 -18.48
C GLN A 129 -1.30 -1.42 -18.16
N MET A 130 -0.84 -1.38 -16.91
CA MET A 130 0.29 -2.21 -16.47
C MET A 130 -0.02 -3.70 -16.64
N GLN A 131 -1.21 -4.15 -16.20
CA GLN A 131 -1.68 -5.53 -16.38
C GLN A 131 -1.72 -5.93 -17.86
N ALA A 132 -2.28 -5.07 -18.72
CA ALA A 132 -2.35 -5.32 -20.15
C ALA A 132 -0.95 -5.47 -20.78
N GLN A 133 0.04 -4.70 -20.35
CA GLN A 133 1.41 -4.80 -20.84
C GLN A 133 2.13 -6.04 -20.31
N GLN A 134 1.91 -6.44 -19.05
CA GLN A 134 2.44 -7.71 -18.53
C GLN A 134 1.80 -8.91 -19.23
N LEU A 135 0.48 -8.85 -19.53
CA LEU A 135 -0.19 -9.92 -20.27
C LEU A 135 0.34 -10.05 -21.70
N LYS A 136 0.54 -8.93 -22.41
CA LYS A 136 1.17 -8.95 -23.74
C LYS A 136 2.54 -9.64 -23.72
N PHE A 137 3.36 -9.32 -22.73
CA PHE A 137 4.66 -9.96 -22.54
C PHE A 137 4.50 -11.46 -22.29
N ALA A 138 3.60 -11.84 -21.38
CA ALA A 138 3.34 -13.23 -21.03
C ALA A 138 2.84 -14.07 -22.23
N GLU A 139 1.96 -13.50 -23.07
CA GLU A 139 1.48 -14.15 -24.28
C GLU A 139 2.62 -14.42 -25.29
N ALA A 140 3.49 -13.43 -25.53
CA ALA A 140 4.64 -13.58 -26.42
C ALA A 140 5.64 -14.61 -25.88
N PHE A 141 5.92 -14.58 -24.58
CA PHE A 141 6.76 -15.59 -23.91
C PHE A 141 6.16 -16.99 -24.03
N LYS A 142 4.86 -17.15 -23.78
CA LYS A 142 4.16 -18.43 -23.95
C LYS A 142 4.21 -18.96 -25.39
N ASN A 143 4.19 -18.06 -26.36
CA ASN A 143 4.29 -18.41 -27.79
C ASN A 143 5.72 -18.74 -28.26
N GLY A 144 6.69 -18.78 -27.35
CA GLY A 144 8.05 -19.24 -27.59
C GLY A 144 9.10 -18.13 -27.80
N GLU A 145 8.73 -16.85 -27.57
CA GLU A 145 9.69 -15.77 -27.54
C GLU A 145 10.43 -15.80 -26.19
N SER A 146 11.67 -16.26 -26.14
CA SER A 146 12.46 -16.33 -24.91
C SER A 146 12.74 -14.95 -24.29
N ASP A 147 12.84 -13.93 -25.12
CA ASP A 147 12.94 -12.51 -24.75
C ASP A 147 11.92 -11.67 -25.55
N PRO A 148 10.65 -11.62 -25.10
CA PRO A 148 9.62 -10.88 -25.82
C PRO A 148 9.97 -9.42 -26.04
N THR A 149 9.76 -8.93 -27.25
CA THR A 149 9.98 -7.52 -27.62
C THR A 149 8.76 -6.63 -27.38
N VAL A 150 7.62 -7.22 -27.00
CA VAL A 150 6.34 -6.55 -26.72
C VAL A 150 6.00 -6.65 -25.22
N GLY A 151 5.17 -5.73 -24.75
CA GLY A 151 4.78 -5.68 -23.35
C GLY A 151 5.95 -5.33 -22.42
N VAL A 152 5.84 -5.68 -21.14
CA VAL A 152 6.84 -5.33 -20.12
C VAL A 152 7.20 -6.52 -19.22
N HIS A 153 8.49 -6.61 -18.89
CA HIS A 153 9.06 -7.65 -18.04
C HIS A 153 8.64 -7.51 -16.57
N SER A 154 8.51 -6.26 -16.11
CA SER A 154 8.22 -5.96 -14.71
C SER A 154 7.43 -4.67 -14.56
N VAL A 155 6.75 -4.57 -13.42
CA VAL A 155 6.08 -3.34 -12.99
C VAL A 155 6.42 -3.03 -11.53
N SER A 156 6.35 -1.75 -11.14
CA SER A 156 6.31 -1.34 -9.73
C SER A 156 4.96 -0.75 -9.39
N ILE A 157 4.32 -1.28 -8.34
CA ILE A 157 3.04 -0.83 -7.83
C ILE A 157 3.09 -0.58 -6.33
N MET A 158 2.07 0.07 -5.79
CA MET A 158 1.84 0.16 -4.34
C MET A 158 1.53 -1.23 -3.77
N GLY A 159 2.29 -1.67 -2.77
CA GLY A 159 2.27 -3.06 -2.31
C GLY A 159 0.95 -3.50 -1.68
N ASP A 160 0.25 -2.61 -1.00
CA ASP A 160 -1.07 -2.87 -0.41
C ASP A 160 -2.19 -2.99 -1.46
N ALA A 161 -2.01 -2.43 -2.65
CA ALA A 161 -2.87 -2.66 -3.81
C ALA A 161 -2.54 -3.97 -4.56
N GLY A 162 -1.47 -4.67 -4.18
CA GLY A 162 -0.98 -5.88 -4.84
C GLY A 162 -2.02 -6.98 -4.96
N SER A 163 -2.87 -7.16 -3.94
CA SER A 163 -3.94 -8.17 -3.95
C SER A 163 -4.99 -7.91 -5.03
N SER A 164 -5.40 -6.66 -5.20
CA SER A 164 -6.32 -6.25 -6.28
C SER A 164 -5.66 -6.37 -7.65
N TYR A 165 -4.39 -5.95 -7.75
CA TYR A 165 -3.62 -6.04 -8.99
C TYR A 165 -3.51 -7.49 -9.47
N LEU A 166 -3.07 -8.41 -8.60
CA LEU A 166 -2.90 -9.82 -8.95
C LEU A 166 -4.24 -10.54 -9.15
N ALA A 167 -5.30 -10.18 -8.41
CA ALA A 167 -6.63 -10.71 -8.64
C ALA A 167 -7.17 -10.39 -10.06
N GLY A 168 -6.77 -9.26 -10.64
CA GLY A 168 -7.13 -8.91 -12.02
C GLY A 168 -6.23 -9.57 -13.08
N LEU A 169 -4.95 -9.73 -12.79
CA LEU A 169 -3.96 -10.25 -13.74
C LEU A 169 -3.91 -11.79 -13.75
N GLN A 170 -3.85 -12.43 -12.59
CA GLN A 170 -3.58 -13.86 -12.47
C GLN A 170 -4.57 -14.77 -13.22
N PRO A 171 -5.89 -14.53 -13.20
CA PRO A 171 -6.81 -15.37 -13.97
C PRO A 171 -6.55 -15.39 -15.49
N GLN A 172 -5.91 -14.35 -16.01
CA GLN A 172 -5.51 -14.29 -17.42
C GLN A 172 -4.20 -15.05 -17.65
N LEU A 173 -3.25 -14.94 -16.73
CA LEU A 173 -2.00 -15.70 -16.75
C LEU A 173 -2.23 -17.20 -16.58
N ASP A 174 -3.18 -17.62 -15.72
CA ASP A 174 -3.54 -19.03 -15.50
C ASP A 174 -3.97 -19.73 -16.80
N ARG A 175 -4.66 -19.01 -17.69
CA ARG A 175 -5.04 -19.53 -19.03
C ARG A 175 -3.82 -19.82 -19.91
N LEU A 176 -2.70 -19.16 -19.63
CA LEU A 176 -1.42 -19.38 -20.29
C LEU A 176 -0.54 -20.38 -19.53
N GLY A 177 -0.95 -20.79 -18.32
CA GLY A 177 -0.13 -21.60 -17.40
C GLY A 177 1.07 -20.82 -16.87
N LEU A 178 0.91 -19.52 -16.64
CA LEU A 178 1.92 -18.60 -16.14
C LEU A 178 1.44 -17.92 -14.86
N HIS A 179 2.39 -17.38 -14.07
CA HIS A 179 2.12 -16.73 -12.79
C HIS A 179 2.86 -15.39 -12.67
N ALA A 180 2.28 -14.48 -11.90
CA ALA A 180 2.97 -13.26 -11.50
C ALA A 180 3.44 -13.38 -10.04
N VAL A 181 4.66 -12.90 -9.76
CA VAL A 181 5.27 -12.93 -8.42
C VAL A 181 5.94 -11.61 -8.08
N VAL A 182 6.01 -11.33 -6.78
CA VAL A 182 6.75 -10.20 -6.21
C VAL A 182 8.16 -10.68 -5.86
N ILE A 183 9.17 -9.94 -6.30
CA ILE A 183 10.59 -10.27 -6.05
C ILE A 183 11.27 -9.35 -5.03
N GLY A 184 10.63 -8.26 -4.62
CA GLY A 184 11.14 -7.28 -3.66
C GLY A 184 10.54 -5.90 -3.87
N ALA A 185 11.12 -4.87 -3.23
CA ALA A 185 10.69 -3.49 -3.32
C ALA A 185 11.88 -2.51 -3.32
N THR A 186 11.75 -1.38 -4.04
CA THR A 186 12.80 -0.36 -4.12
C THR A 186 12.63 0.77 -3.13
N GLY A 187 11.44 0.94 -2.58
CA GLY A 187 11.14 1.98 -1.60
C GLY A 187 9.77 1.78 -0.98
N ARG A 188 9.37 2.73 -0.17
CA ARG A 188 8.04 2.82 0.44
C ARG A 188 7.62 4.26 0.66
N SER A 189 6.33 4.48 0.75
CA SER A 189 5.78 5.70 1.32
C SER A 189 6.00 5.75 2.83
N LEU A 190 6.34 6.92 3.36
CA LEU A 190 6.56 7.18 4.77
C LEU A 190 5.98 8.55 5.16
N GLY A 191 4.71 8.74 4.85
CA GLY A 191 3.94 9.96 5.06
C GLY A 191 3.49 10.66 3.78
N GLU A 192 3.83 10.13 2.60
CA GLU A 192 3.41 10.67 1.31
C GLU A 192 1.91 10.46 1.11
N ASP A 193 1.44 9.26 1.41
CA ASP A 193 0.06 8.83 1.25
C ASP A 193 -0.72 8.95 2.56
N LYS A 194 -1.95 9.43 2.49
CA LYS A 194 -2.76 9.72 3.69
C LYS A 194 -4.26 9.78 3.48
N CYS A 195 -4.98 9.49 4.57
CA CYS A 195 -6.38 9.81 4.76
C CYS A 195 -6.50 11.16 5.45
N MET A 196 -7.04 12.16 4.77
CA MET A 196 -7.22 13.51 5.30
C MET A 196 -8.68 13.75 5.69
N GLY A 197 -8.89 14.38 6.83
CA GLY A 197 -10.23 14.72 7.32
C GLY A 197 -10.25 15.94 8.21
N GLN A 198 -11.45 16.27 8.67
CA GLN A 198 -11.65 17.42 9.56
C GLN A 198 -10.89 17.23 10.89
N PRO A 199 -10.36 18.29 11.51
CA PRO A 199 -9.67 18.20 12.81
C PRO A 199 -10.49 17.48 13.89
N ALA A 200 -11.81 17.68 13.91
CA ALA A 200 -12.71 17.00 14.86
C ALA A 200 -12.67 15.47 14.72
N TRP A 201 -12.38 14.93 13.53
CA TRP A 201 -12.27 13.47 13.32
C TRP A 201 -10.95 12.91 13.84
N LEU A 202 -9.92 13.74 13.91
CA LEU A 202 -8.66 13.37 14.54
C LEU A 202 -8.77 13.39 16.06
N ASP A 203 -9.42 14.44 16.61
CA ASP A 203 -9.59 14.61 18.07
C ASP A 203 -10.57 13.57 18.66
N ASN A 204 -11.60 13.21 17.90
CA ASN A 204 -12.56 12.16 18.21
C ASN A 204 -12.89 11.35 16.95
N PRO A 205 -12.23 10.21 16.72
CA PRO A 205 -12.45 9.40 15.51
C PRO A 205 -13.92 9.02 15.29
N GLN A 206 -14.73 8.83 16.35
CA GLN A 206 -16.15 8.50 16.22
C GLN A 206 -16.96 9.63 15.55
N ALA A 207 -16.47 10.88 15.55
CA ALA A 207 -17.08 12.00 14.83
C ALA A 207 -16.98 11.88 13.30
N ALA A 208 -16.16 10.95 12.79
CA ALA A 208 -16.09 10.64 11.36
C ALA A 208 -17.29 9.84 10.84
N LYS A 209 -18.15 9.31 11.72
CA LYS A 209 -19.40 8.63 11.32
C LYS A 209 -20.31 9.59 10.58
N GLY A 210 -20.89 9.10 9.48
CA GLY A 210 -21.66 9.91 8.55
C GLY A 210 -20.81 10.81 7.65
N GLY A 211 -19.50 10.92 7.87
CA GLY A 211 -18.58 11.67 7.02
C GLY A 211 -18.47 11.08 5.62
N LEU A 212 -18.24 11.96 4.63
CA LEU A 212 -18.01 11.58 3.23
C LEU A 212 -16.57 11.92 2.85
N ILE A 213 -15.80 10.91 2.48
CA ILE A 213 -14.41 11.03 2.04
C ILE A 213 -14.34 10.75 0.54
N ALA A 214 -13.77 11.66 -0.24
CA ALA A 214 -13.50 11.43 -1.65
C ALA A 214 -12.24 10.56 -1.81
N ALA A 215 -12.29 9.55 -2.67
CA ALA A 215 -11.20 8.60 -2.84
C ALA A 215 -11.27 7.88 -4.19
N VAL A 216 -10.12 7.47 -4.70
CA VAL A 216 -10.04 6.39 -5.68
C VAL A 216 -10.29 5.08 -4.95
N LEU A 217 -11.43 4.46 -5.20
CA LEU A 217 -11.85 3.28 -4.43
C LEU A 217 -10.94 2.08 -4.70
N ARG A 218 -10.53 1.38 -3.64
CA ARG A 218 -9.71 0.17 -3.68
C ARG A 218 -8.26 0.40 -4.13
N ASP A 219 -7.81 1.63 -4.01
CA ASP A 219 -6.41 2.04 -4.18
C ASP A 219 -5.69 2.16 -2.81
N GLY A 220 -4.37 2.38 -2.83
CA GLY A 220 -3.55 2.48 -1.63
C GLY A 220 -4.00 3.56 -0.64
N ASP A 221 -4.31 4.76 -1.13
CA ASP A 221 -4.79 5.87 -0.26
C ASP A 221 -6.13 5.56 0.40
N PHE A 222 -7.04 4.93 -0.34
CA PHE A 222 -8.30 4.44 0.19
C PHE A 222 -8.07 3.44 1.34
N ASN A 223 -7.06 2.57 1.20
CA ASN A 223 -6.68 1.60 2.22
C ASN A 223 -6.27 2.26 3.53
N ILE A 224 -5.65 3.44 3.50
CA ILE A 224 -5.29 4.19 4.72
C ILE A 224 -6.57 4.63 5.45
N CYS A 225 -7.59 5.10 4.72
CA CYS A 225 -8.88 5.44 5.31
C CYS A 225 -9.61 4.21 5.88
N LEU A 226 -9.51 3.05 5.23
CA LEU A 226 -10.05 1.79 5.77
C LEU A 226 -9.32 1.40 7.06
N THR A 227 -7.99 1.57 7.12
CA THR A 227 -7.20 1.29 8.33
C THR A 227 -7.59 2.24 9.46
N PHE A 228 -7.78 3.54 9.19
CA PHE A 228 -8.28 4.50 10.17
C PHE A 228 -9.64 4.07 10.74
N ALA A 229 -10.58 3.68 9.89
CA ALA A 229 -11.88 3.17 10.31
C ALA A 229 -11.75 1.91 11.16
N GLN A 230 -10.94 0.95 10.72
CA GLN A 230 -10.75 -0.35 11.37
C GLN A 230 -10.11 -0.21 12.76
N THR A 231 -9.04 0.59 12.87
CA THR A 231 -8.31 0.79 14.15
C THR A 231 -9.12 1.58 15.18
N ASN A 232 -10.15 2.29 14.74
CA ASN A 232 -11.07 3.03 15.60
C ASN A 232 -12.45 2.39 15.75
N GLY A 233 -12.64 1.17 15.22
CA GLY A 233 -13.89 0.42 15.35
C GLY A 233 -15.08 1.09 14.64
N ILE A 234 -14.83 1.86 13.59
CA ILE A 234 -15.85 2.55 12.79
C ILE A 234 -16.23 1.67 11.61
N LYS A 235 -17.51 1.57 11.31
CA LYS A 235 -18.01 0.89 10.12
C LYS A 235 -17.62 1.67 8.86
N VAL A 236 -17.50 0.96 7.75
CA VAL A 236 -17.35 1.53 6.41
C VAL A 236 -18.57 1.17 5.59
N ASN A 237 -19.14 2.13 4.89
CA ASN A 237 -20.20 1.87 3.93
C ASN A 237 -19.56 1.38 2.60
N PRO A 238 -19.75 0.13 2.19
CA PRO A 238 -19.14 -0.40 0.97
C PRO A 238 -19.84 0.08 -0.31
N ASP A 239 -21.08 0.58 -0.21
CA ASP A 239 -21.84 1.12 -1.34
C ASP A 239 -21.62 2.63 -1.46
N ALA A 240 -20.74 3.03 -2.37
CA ALA A 240 -20.40 4.43 -2.62
C ALA A 240 -21.55 5.25 -3.22
N THR A 241 -22.69 4.66 -3.53
CA THR A 241 -23.88 5.35 -4.04
C THR A 241 -24.90 5.69 -2.95
N THR A 242 -24.67 5.24 -1.72
CA THR A 242 -25.55 5.42 -0.57
C THR A 242 -24.85 6.17 0.56
N TRP A 243 -25.58 6.51 1.61
CA TRP A 243 -25.07 7.15 2.82
C TRP A 243 -25.57 6.44 4.09
N ASP A 244 -24.62 6.02 4.92
CA ASP A 244 -24.88 5.40 6.23
C ASP A 244 -24.44 6.38 7.34
N PRO A 245 -25.35 6.83 8.26
CA PRO A 245 -25.00 7.74 9.34
C PRO A 245 -24.03 7.15 10.36
N ASP A 246 -23.94 5.82 10.47
CA ASP A 246 -23.13 5.10 11.46
C ASP A 246 -21.79 4.61 10.89
N ALA A 247 -21.48 4.95 9.62
CA ALA A 247 -20.29 4.52 8.91
C ALA A 247 -19.52 5.71 8.31
N ILE A 248 -18.25 5.50 7.97
CA ILE A 248 -17.54 6.36 7.01
C ILE A 248 -18.06 6.02 5.62
N ASN A 249 -18.42 7.05 4.86
CA ASN A 249 -18.92 6.93 3.49
C ASN A 249 -17.86 7.42 2.51
N PHE A 250 -17.85 6.87 1.29
CA PHE A 250 -16.89 7.26 0.27
C PHE A 250 -17.57 7.83 -0.97
N LEU A 251 -16.99 8.87 -1.55
CA LEU A 251 -17.24 9.31 -2.91
C LEU A 251 -16.16 8.68 -3.80
N GLY A 252 -16.55 7.77 -4.67
CA GLY A 252 -15.65 7.20 -5.67
C GLY A 252 -15.30 8.24 -6.73
N THR A 253 -14.02 8.41 -7.01
CA THR A 253 -13.50 9.30 -8.04
C THR A 253 -12.59 8.54 -9.01
N ASP A 254 -12.43 9.07 -10.22
CA ASP A 254 -11.59 8.45 -11.24
C ASP A 254 -10.10 8.70 -11.03
N SER A 255 -9.75 9.76 -10.28
CA SER A 255 -8.38 10.07 -9.92
C SER A 255 -8.30 10.73 -8.54
N PHE A 256 -7.11 10.70 -7.92
CA PHE A 256 -6.88 11.43 -6.67
C PHE A 256 -6.98 12.96 -6.86
N VAL A 257 -6.68 13.47 -8.06
CA VAL A 257 -6.90 14.89 -8.41
C VAL A 257 -8.38 15.25 -8.32
N ASP A 258 -9.27 14.37 -8.78
CA ASP A 258 -10.71 14.57 -8.67
C ASP A 258 -11.20 14.42 -7.23
N ALA A 259 -10.59 13.53 -6.44
CA ALA A 259 -10.87 13.40 -5.02
C ALA A 259 -10.54 14.71 -4.26
N ASP A 260 -9.35 15.25 -4.49
CA ASP A 260 -8.92 16.50 -3.90
C ASP A 260 -9.79 17.68 -4.35
N LYS A 261 -10.10 17.74 -5.66
CA LYS A 261 -10.97 18.76 -6.24
C LYS A 261 -12.38 18.72 -5.64
N ALA A 262 -12.93 17.52 -5.41
CA ALA A 262 -14.23 17.38 -4.77
C ALA A 262 -14.26 18.01 -3.37
N TYR A 263 -13.18 17.82 -2.58
CA TYR A 263 -13.03 18.51 -1.31
C TYR A 263 -12.83 20.02 -1.48
N ILE A 264 -11.90 20.44 -2.35
CA ILE A 264 -11.53 21.86 -2.54
C ILE A 264 -12.73 22.69 -2.97
N THR A 265 -13.55 22.17 -3.90
CA THR A 265 -14.75 22.86 -4.41
C THR A 265 -15.95 22.75 -3.48
N GLY A 266 -15.89 21.91 -2.44
CA GLY A 266 -17.02 21.69 -1.53
C GLY A 266 -18.15 20.91 -2.18
N TYR A 267 -17.81 19.87 -2.96
CA TYR A 267 -18.78 19.03 -3.65
C TYR A 267 -19.78 18.39 -2.69
N CYS A 268 -21.05 18.45 -3.06
CA CYS A 268 -22.17 17.86 -2.32
C CYS A 268 -23.09 17.13 -3.30
N GLU A 269 -23.69 16.03 -2.84
CA GLU A 269 -24.69 15.30 -3.60
C GLU A 269 -25.78 14.71 -2.70
N GLU A 270 -26.94 14.39 -3.28
CA GLU A 270 -28.02 13.72 -2.58
C GLU A 270 -27.86 12.21 -2.69
N ARG A 271 -27.86 11.52 -1.54
CA ARG A 271 -27.70 10.06 -1.47
C ARG A 271 -28.87 9.37 -0.76
N PRO A 272 -29.29 8.18 -1.21
CA PRO A 272 -30.20 7.33 -0.44
C PRO A 272 -29.59 6.97 0.92
N VAL A 273 -30.41 7.06 1.97
CA VAL A 273 -29.99 6.69 3.34
C VAL A 273 -30.08 5.18 3.53
N VAL A 274 -29.00 4.62 4.10
CA VAL A 274 -28.94 3.22 4.51
C VAL A 274 -28.72 3.15 6.01
N LYS A 275 -29.45 2.25 6.69
CA LYS A 275 -29.24 1.94 8.10
C LYS A 275 -29.27 0.42 8.28
N ASP A 276 -28.27 -0.12 8.96
CA ASP A 276 -28.12 -1.58 9.16
C ASP A 276 -28.22 -2.38 7.84
N GLY A 277 -27.61 -1.85 6.76
CA GLY A 277 -27.57 -2.46 5.44
C GLY A 277 -28.87 -2.39 4.64
N LYS A 278 -29.89 -1.65 5.12
CA LYS A 278 -31.20 -1.50 4.46
C LYS A 278 -31.47 -0.05 4.09
N ARG A 279 -31.97 0.21 2.87
CA ARG A 279 -32.43 1.54 2.46
C ARG A 279 -33.66 1.93 3.27
N THR A 280 -33.65 3.15 3.87
CA THR A 280 -34.78 3.67 4.67
C THR A 280 -35.88 4.29 3.82
N GLY A 281 -35.61 4.61 2.55
CA GLY A 281 -36.47 5.41 1.68
C GLY A 281 -36.16 6.90 1.70
N ASP A 282 -35.40 7.37 2.69
CA ASP A 282 -34.99 8.77 2.79
C ASP A 282 -33.78 9.07 1.92
N LYS A 283 -33.55 10.34 1.68
CA LYS A 283 -32.36 10.88 1.02
C LYS A 283 -31.71 11.94 1.88
N LYS A 284 -30.40 12.06 1.78
CA LYS A 284 -29.59 13.03 2.52
C LYS A 284 -28.66 13.77 1.57
N GLN A 285 -28.66 15.11 1.67
CA GLN A 285 -27.61 15.94 1.08
C GLN A 285 -26.34 15.77 1.91
N VAL A 286 -25.28 15.28 1.28
CA VAL A 286 -23.99 15.05 1.93
C VAL A 286 -22.88 15.74 1.17
N CYS A 287 -21.94 16.32 1.91
CA CYS A 287 -20.81 17.07 1.33
C CYS A 287 -19.49 16.40 1.68
N VAL A 288 -18.52 16.50 0.78
CA VAL A 288 -17.18 15.95 0.98
C VAL A 288 -16.48 16.70 2.12
N GLY A 289 -16.15 15.95 3.18
CA GLY A 289 -15.48 16.43 4.37
C GLY A 289 -14.05 15.92 4.55
N GLY A 290 -13.55 15.10 3.61
CA GLY A 290 -12.20 14.57 3.61
C GLY A 290 -11.78 14.05 2.24
N THR A 291 -10.52 13.70 2.08
CA THR A 291 -9.96 13.10 0.86
C THR A 291 -8.89 12.06 1.20
N ALA A 292 -8.82 11.00 0.41
CA ALA A 292 -7.72 10.06 0.41
C ALA A 292 -6.79 10.42 -0.76
N THR A 293 -5.52 10.68 -0.47
CA THR A 293 -4.61 11.27 -1.46
C THR A 293 -3.14 11.04 -1.10
N TRP A 294 -2.27 11.18 -2.09
CA TRP A 294 -0.82 11.24 -1.86
C TRP A 294 -0.26 12.61 -2.28
N THR A 295 1.05 12.80 -2.14
CA THR A 295 1.75 14.00 -2.63
C THR A 295 1.89 13.93 -4.17
N PRO A 296 1.35 14.90 -4.94
CA PRO A 296 1.16 16.33 -4.57
C PRO A 296 -0.26 16.72 -4.13
N GLY A 297 -1.22 15.81 -4.08
CA GLY A 297 -2.60 16.13 -3.75
C GLY A 297 -2.76 16.76 -2.37
N ASP A 298 -2.06 16.23 -1.36
CA ASP A 298 -2.04 16.77 -0.01
C ASP A 298 -1.51 18.23 0.04
N VAL A 299 -0.49 18.53 -0.77
CA VAL A 299 0.04 19.88 -0.95
C VAL A 299 -1.01 20.80 -1.57
N ASN A 300 -1.71 20.31 -2.60
CA ASN A 300 -2.76 21.05 -3.29
C ASN A 300 -3.95 21.35 -2.36
N VAL A 301 -4.42 20.36 -1.60
CA VAL A 301 -5.48 20.51 -0.61
C VAL A 301 -5.10 21.59 0.42
N ASN A 302 -3.90 21.48 1.02
CA ASN A 302 -3.47 22.43 2.04
C ASN A 302 -3.27 23.84 1.49
N SER A 303 -2.69 23.98 0.30
CA SER A 303 -2.42 25.30 -0.29
C SER A 303 -3.68 25.99 -0.82
N SER A 304 -4.61 25.23 -1.41
CA SER A 304 -5.83 25.79 -2.04
C SER A 304 -6.89 26.13 -1.00
N LYS A 305 -7.45 25.15 -0.30
CA LYS A 305 -8.52 25.33 0.68
C LYS A 305 -8.03 25.23 2.11
N GLY A 306 -7.17 24.25 2.42
CA GLY A 306 -6.79 23.90 3.78
C GLY A 306 -7.94 23.22 4.54
N GLY A 307 -7.93 23.35 5.86
CA GLY A 307 -9.02 22.85 6.73
C GLY A 307 -8.96 21.36 7.07
N LEU A 308 -8.10 20.57 6.43
CA LEU A 308 -7.92 19.15 6.72
C LEU A 308 -6.59 18.87 7.43
N VAL A 309 -6.62 17.87 8.30
CA VAL A 309 -5.46 17.27 8.95
C VAL A 309 -5.27 15.85 8.43
N SER A 310 -4.07 15.28 8.61
CA SER A 310 -3.86 13.85 8.41
C SER A 310 -4.55 13.09 9.55
N LEU A 311 -5.54 12.25 9.23
CA LEU A 311 -6.17 11.35 10.19
C LEU A 311 -5.26 10.14 10.45
N LEU A 312 -4.64 9.67 9.38
CA LEU A 312 -3.69 8.57 9.34
C LEU A 312 -2.90 8.68 8.04
N SER A 313 -1.64 8.30 8.07
CA SER A 313 -0.77 8.29 6.89
C SER A 313 0.16 7.08 6.90
N THR A 314 0.91 6.92 5.82
CA THR A 314 2.00 5.93 5.77
C THR A 314 3.17 6.25 6.69
N LYS A 315 3.20 7.45 7.34
CA LYS A 315 4.15 7.72 8.43
C LYS A 315 3.89 6.81 9.63
N GLU A 316 2.64 6.66 10.00
CA GLU A 316 2.16 5.76 11.05
C GLU A 316 2.07 4.32 10.54
N ASN A 317 1.47 4.13 9.36
CA ASN A 317 1.32 2.85 8.67
C ASN A 317 2.56 2.52 7.83
N ALA A 318 3.73 2.58 8.44
CA ALA A 318 5.00 2.54 7.72
C ALA A 318 5.29 1.21 6.99
N SER A 319 4.58 0.14 7.30
CA SER A 319 4.67 -1.13 6.57
C SER A 319 3.56 -1.32 5.55
N GLN A 320 2.72 -0.31 5.28
CA GLN A 320 1.58 -0.49 4.39
C GLN A 320 1.99 -0.48 2.90
N MET A 321 2.74 0.53 2.48
CA MET A 321 2.82 0.88 1.06
C MET A 321 4.26 0.82 0.54
N PHE A 322 4.62 -0.33 -0.04
CA PHE A 322 5.92 -0.61 -0.67
C PHE A 322 5.86 -0.40 -2.18
N SER A 323 6.95 0.07 -2.79
CA SER A 323 7.14 0.04 -4.25
C SER A 323 7.58 -1.36 -4.68
N THR A 324 6.62 -2.27 -4.78
CA THR A 324 6.87 -3.69 -5.07
C THR A 324 7.15 -3.94 -6.54
N ILE A 325 8.11 -4.81 -6.83
CA ILE A 325 8.45 -5.24 -8.18
C ILE A 325 7.76 -6.57 -8.48
N ILE A 326 6.91 -6.59 -9.51
CA ILE A 326 6.19 -7.77 -9.98
C ILE A 326 6.74 -8.20 -11.35
N VAL A 327 7.02 -9.50 -11.50
CA VAL A 327 7.51 -10.14 -12.72
C VAL A 327 6.67 -11.36 -13.08
N ILE A 328 6.77 -11.85 -14.33
CA ILE A 328 6.24 -13.16 -14.71
C ILE A 328 7.22 -14.23 -14.22
N LYS A 329 6.73 -15.11 -13.36
CA LYS A 329 7.53 -16.12 -12.65
C LYS A 329 8.34 -17.01 -13.58
N GLU A 330 7.70 -17.59 -14.57
CA GLU A 330 8.32 -18.58 -15.48
C GLU A 330 9.39 -17.93 -16.35
N TRP A 331 9.19 -16.67 -16.75
CA TRP A 331 10.24 -15.91 -17.42
C TRP A 331 11.42 -15.62 -16.48
N ALA A 332 11.12 -15.25 -15.25
CA ALA A 332 12.16 -14.98 -14.25
C ALA A 332 12.95 -16.25 -13.89
N GLU A 333 12.30 -17.42 -13.86
CA GLU A 333 12.92 -18.73 -13.68
C GLU A 333 13.81 -19.13 -14.88
N ALA A 334 13.44 -18.73 -16.08
CA ALA A 334 14.25 -18.94 -17.28
C ALA A 334 15.46 -17.98 -17.37
N ASN A 335 15.40 -16.85 -16.65
CA ASN A 335 16.41 -15.78 -16.68
C ASN A 335 16.90 -15.39 -15.28
N PRO A 336 17.32 -16.35 -14.41
CA PRO A 336 17.54 -16.08 -12.99
C PRO A 336 18.72 -15.17 -12.71
N ALA A 337 19.76 -15.16 -13.55
CA ALA A 337 20.91 -14.26 -13.38
C ALA A 337 20.52 -12.82 -13.72
N THR A 338 19.79 -12.62 -14.81
CA THR A 338 19.30 -11.29 -15.21
C THR A 338 18.40 -10.68 -14.15
N VAL A 339 17.44 -11.46 -13.63
CA VAL A 339 16.51 -10.98 -12.57
C VAL A 339 17.24 -10.70 -11.25
N THR A 340 18.20 -11.56 -10.87
CA THR A 340 19.03 -11.34 -9.67
C THR A 340 19.86 -10.06 -9.81
N ASN A 341 20.48 -9.84 -10.95
CA ASN A 341 21.32 -8.67 -11.23
C ASN A 341 20.49 -7.39 -11.28
N PHE A 342 19.32 -7.44 -11.93
CA PHE A 342 18.35 -6.34 -11.96
C PHE A 342 17.92 -5.94 -10.53
N LEU A 343 17.45 -6.91 -9.74
CA LEU A 343 17.01 -6.65 -8.37
C LEU A 343 18.17 -6.12 -7.51
N LYS A 344 19.35 -6.77 -7.57
CA LYS A 344 20.53 -6.33 -6.81
C LYS A 344 20.89 -4.88 -7.15
N ALA A 345 20.99 -4.53 -8.43
CA ALA A 345 21.32 -3.17 -8.84
C ALA A 345 20.27 -2.15 -8.35
N ALA A 346 18.97 -2.51 -8.39
CA ALA A 346 17.90 -1.68 -7.89
C ALA A 346 18.02 -1.44 -6.36
N LEU A 347 18.31 -2.50 -5.59
CA LEU A 347 18.48 -2.41 -4.14
C LEU A 347 19.75 -1.63 -3.75
N ASP A 348 20.84 -1.78 -4.50
CA ASP A 348 22.07 -1.00 -4.31
C ASP A 348 21.84 0.49 -4.62
N GLY A 349 21.06 0.81 -5.65
CA GLY A 349 20.62 2.18 -5.95
C GLY A 349 19.80 2.78 -4.82
N SER A 350 18.88 2.00 -4.27
CA SER A 350 18.08 2.39 -3.11
C SER A 350 18.95 2.64 -1.87
N ALA A 351 19.90 1.73 -1.58
CA ALA A 351 20.83 1.89 -0.48
C ALA A 351 21.73 3.14 -0.67
N THR A 352 22.12 3.44 -1.91
CA THR A 352 22.93 4.62 -2.23
C THR A 352 22.19 5.90 -1.89
N ILE A 353 20.96 6.09 -2.36
CA ILE A 353 20.19 7.33 -2.10
C ILE A 353 19.73 7.44 -0.64
N ALA A 354 19.58 6.32 0.07
CA ALA A 354 19.26 6.33 1.49
C ALA A 354 20.39 6.89 2.36
N ASN A 355 21.66 6.73 1.92
CA ASN A 355 22.84 7.05 2.71
C ASN A 355 23.63 8.26 2.17
N ASP A 356 23.35 8.73 0.96
CA ASP A 356 24.06 9.83 0.31
C ASP A 356 23.07 10.86 -0.24
N ARG A 357 23.05 12.03 0.40
CA ARG A 357 22.18 13.14 0.01
C ARG A 357 22.48 13.68 -1.39
N ALA A 358 23.76 13.68 -1.81
CA ALA A 358 24.11 14.14 -3.16
C ALA A 358 23.62 13.15 -4.21
N ALA A 359 23.70 11.85 -3.93
CA ALA A 359 23.12 10.81 -4.78
C ALA A 359 21.59 10.94 -4.85
N LEU A 360 20.92 11.22 -3.73
CA LEU A 360 19.47 11.49 -3.70
C LEU A 360 19.12 12.70 -4.55
N ARG A 361 19.87 13.80 -4.45
CA ARG A 361 19.66 14.98 -5.30
C ARG A 361 19.74 14.65 -6.78
N LYS A 362 20.74 13.86 -7.18
CA LYS A 362 20.85 13.38 -8.57
C LYS A 362 19.70 12.48 -8.98
N ALA A 363 19.26 11.61 -8.09
CA ALA A 363 18.09 10.77 -8.32
C ALA A 363 16.81 11.61 -8.52
N ALA A 364 16.65 12.69 -7.75
CA ALA A 364 15.54 13.64 -7.91
C ALA A 364 15.57 14.36 -9.27
N GLU A 365 16.76 14.74 -9.77
CA GLU A 365 16.92 15.29 -11.12
C GLU A 365 16.50 14.28 -12.22
N TRP A 366 16.91 13.02 -12.07
CA TRP A 366 16.50 11.96 -13.00
C TRP A 366 15.01 11.62 -12.88
N SER A 367 14.45 11.62 -11.66
CA SER A 367 13.01 11.39 -11.45
C SER A 367 12.17 12.43 -12.17
N ALA A 368 12.55 13.72 -12.07
CA ALA A 368 11.86 14.79 -12.79
C ALA A 368 11.88 14.57 -14.32
N GLN A 369 12.98 14.06 -14.86
CA GLN A 369 13.10 13.73 -16.29
C GLN A 369 12.29 12.49 -16.68
N VAL A 370 12.36 11.42 -15.88
CA VAL A 370 11.66 10.16 -16.14
C VAL A 370 10.14 10.36 -16.08
N TRP A 371 9.66 11.09 -15.08
CA TRP A 371 8.24 11.31 -14.91
C TRP A 371 7.69 12.43 -15.77
N GLY A 372 8.55 13.31 -16.29
CA GLY A 372 8.13 14.49 -17.07
C GLY A 372 7.28 15.47 -16.25
N GLU A 373 7.46 15.47 -14.95
CA GLU A 373 6.63 16.20 -14.00
C GLU A 373 7.49 16.80 -12.89
N GLN A 374 7.15 18.07 -12.48
CA GLN A 374 7.82 18.78 -11.41
C GLN A 374 9.34 18.98 -11.68
N ASN A 375 10.07 19.46 -10.69
CA ASN A 375 11.51 19.65 -10.75
C ASN A 375 12.23 18.84 -9.67
N ALA A 376 13.56 18.83 -9.70
CA ALA A 376 14.37 18.11 -8.75
C ALA A 376 14.16 18.57 -7.30
N ASP A 377 13.90 19.86 -7.07
CA ASP A 377 13.65 20.42 -5.74
C ASP A 377 12.37 19.86 -5.14
N TYR A 378 11.34 19.66 -5.98
CA TYR A 378 10.10 19.02 -5.58
C TYR A 378 10.35 17.56 -5.16
N TRP A 379 10.99 16.74 -6.01
CA TRP A 379 11.22 15.32 -5.75
C TRP A 379 12.11 15.10 -4.52
N GLU A 380 13.17 15.90 -4.33
CA GLU A 380 14.02 15.85 -3.12
C GLU A 380 13.26 16.27 -1.86
N GLN A 381 12.56 17.41 -1.91
CA GLN A 381 11.85 17.95 -0.75
C GLN A 381 10.78 16.98 -0.24
N TYR A 382 9.99 16.42 -1.14
CA TYR A 382 8.91 15.51 -0.75
C TYR A 382 9.37 14.06 -0.54
N TYR A 383 10.56 13.69 -0.97
CA TYR A 383 11.20 12.46 -0.49
C TYR A 383 11.45 12.54 1.04
N TYR A 384 12.03 13.63 1.53
CA TYR A 384 12.22 13.82 2.97
C TYR A 384 10.90 14.10 3.71
N GLY A 385 9.93 14.66 3.05
CA GLY A 385 8.71 15.20 3.62
C GLY A 385 8.93 16.51 4.38
N ARG A 386 7.86 17.31 4.45
CA ARG A 386 7.88 18.64 5.05
C ARG A 386 6.68 18.84 5.97
N THR A 387 6.91 19.27 7.20
CA THR A 387 5.85 19.69 8.11
C THR A 387 5.54 21.17 7.90
N VAL A 388 4.26 21.48 7.71
CA VAL A 388 3.74 22.83 7.50
C VAL A 388 2.49 23.06 8.34
N ASP A 389 2.15 24.33 8.56
CA ASP A 389 0.88 24.65 9.22
C ASP A 389 -0.30 24.32 8.31
N VAL A 390 -1.37 23.81 8.90
CA VAL A 390 -2.63 23.56 8.19
C VAL A 390 -3.31 24.89 7.92
N LYS A 391 -3.47 25.22 6.63
CA LYS A 391 -4.15 26.47 6.23
C LYS A 391 -5.57 26.48 6.79
N GLY A 392 -5.91 27.55 7.48
CA GLY A 392 -7.25 27.76 8.06
C GLY A 392 -7.51 27.02 9.37
N VAL A 393 -6.53 26.31 9.96
CA VAL A 393 -6.64 25.62 11.24
C VAL A 393 -5.48 26.01 12.16
N PRO A 394 -5.62 27.10 12.93
CA PRO A 394 -4.54 27.57 13.80
C PRO A 394 -4.05 26.50 14.78
N GLY A 395 -2.73 26.40 14.92
CA GLY A 395 -2.07 25.46 15.84
C GLY A 395 -2.07 23.99 15.39
N ARG A 396 -2.53 23.69 14.17
CA ARG A 396 -2.40 22.36 13.57
C ARG A 396 -1.36 22.34 12.48
N GLN A 397 -0.59 21.27 12.46
CA GLN A 397 0.43 21.00 11.45
C GLN A 397 0.10 19.71 10.69
N ILE A 398 0.56 19.65 9.45
CA ILE A 398 0.48 18.48 8.59
C ILE A 398 1.85 18.20 7.98
N ARG A 399 2.22 16.92 7.91
CA ARG A 399 3.38 16.47 7.17
C ARG A 399 2.97 16.19 5.72
N LEU A 400 3.61 16.83 4.78
CA LEU A 400 3.45 16.65 3.34
C LEU A 400 4.63 15.85 2.81
N GLY A 401 4.37 14.84 1.97
CA GLY A 401 5.41 13.95 1.47
C GLY A 401 5.99 13.01 2.53
N GLY A 402 7.07 12.38 2.18
CA GLY A 402 7.84 11.43 2.97
C GLY A 402 7.90 10.06 2.31
N SER A 403 9.11 9.65 1.92
CA SER A 403 9.40 8.34 1.32
C SER A 403 10.69 7.79 1.87
N GLN A 404 10.92 6.52 1.68
CA GLN A 404 12.14 5.84 2.07
C GLN A 404 12.55 4.83 1.01
N ALA A 405 13.78 4.91 0.55
CA ALA A 405 14.38 3.89 -0.30
C ALA A 405 14.74 2.64 0.51
N LEU A 406 14.50 1.47 -0.05
CA LEU A 406 14.70 0.17 0.61
C LEU A 406 15.80 -0.62 -0.07
N GLY A 407 16.94 -0.76 0.60
CA GLY A 407 18.05 -1.62 0.21
C GLY A 407 17.81 -3.09 0.58
N LEU A 408 18.86 -3.91 0.46
CA LEU A 408 18.80 -5.35 0.74
C LEU A 408 18.35 -5.67 2.16
N ALA A 409 18.94 -5.04 3.19
CA ALA A 409 18.57 -5.30 4.60
C ALA A 409 17.07 -5.14 4.83
N SER A 410 16.50 -4.05 4.34
CA SER A 410 15.06 -3.79 4.46
C SER A 410 14.22 -4.83 3.72
N ASN A 411 14.63 -5.24 2.52
CA ASN A 411 13.91 -6.25 1.77
C ASN A 411 13.92 -7.61 2.48
N LEU A 412 15.06 -8.01 3.06
CA LEU A 412 15.14 -9.26 3.84
C LEU A 412 14.19 -9.22 5.06
N GLU A 413 14.07 -8.09 5.72
CA GLU A 413 13.23 -7.93 6.91
C GLU A 413 11.74 -7.85 6.56
N TYR A 414 11.37 -7.23 5.42
CA TYR A 414 9.97 -7.07 5.04
C TYR A 414 9.39 -8.23 4.24
N PHE A 415 10.23 -8.95 3.47
CA PHE A 415 9.76 -9.98 2.53
C PHE A 415 10.12 -11.41 2.96
N LEU A 416 10.93 -11.60 4.00
CA LEU A 416 11.30 -12.94 4.48
C LEU A 416 10.81 -13.21 5.91
N PRO A 417 10.49 -14.48 6.23
CA PRO A 417 10.36 -15.60 5.30
C PRO A 417 9.08 -15.45 4.46
N ALA A 418 9.15 -15.81 3.19
CA ALA A 418 7.97 -15.81 2.32
C ALA A 418 6.86 -16.69 2.90
N GLY A 419 5.61 -16.24 2.80
CA GLY A 419 4.43 -16.88 3.40
C GLY A 419 4.14 -16.47 4.86
N ASN A 420 5.06 -15.77 5.52
CA ASN A 420 4.84 -15.20 6.87
C ASN A 420 5.64 -13.90 7.10
N SER A 421 5.89 -13.17 6.04
CA SER A 421 6.59 -11.89 6.09
C SER A 421 5.66 -10.74 6.48
N VAL A 422 6.24 -9.56 6.70
CA VAL A 422 5.45 -8.33 6.86
C VAL A 422 4.61 -8.06 5.62
N TYR A 423 5.21 -8.20 4.43
CA TYR A 423 4.51 -7.97 3.18
C TYR A 423 3.37 -8.96 2.94
N ASP A 424 3.56 -10.27 3.24
CA ASP A 424 2.46 -11.25 3.15
C ASP A 424 1.25 -10.83 3.99
N ARG A 425 1.49 -10.29 5.19
CA ARG A 425 0.42 -9.83 6.06
C ARG A 425 -0.29 -8.59 5.51
N VAL A 426 0.45 -7.62 4.99
CA VAL A 426 -0.12 -6.43 4.36
C VAL A 426 -0.99 -6.84 3.17
N TYR A 427 -0.44 -7.63 2.27
CA TYR A 427 -1.10 -8.15 1.08
C TYR A 427 -2.40 -8.89 1.41
N THR A 428 -2.33 -9.85 2.34
CA THR A 428 -3.50 -10.65 2.72
C THR A 428 -4.52 -9.85 3.53
N THR A 429 -4.09 -8.88 4.34
CA THR A 429 -5.01 -8.03 5.10
C THR A 429 -5.94 -7.25 4.18
N PHE A 430 -5.40 -6.61 3.15
CA PHE A 430 -6.22 -5.84 2.20
C PHE A 430 -6.99 -6.75 1.25
N GLY A 431 -6.41 -7.87 0.83
CA GLY A 431 -7.12 -8.87 0.04
C GLY A 431 -8.36 -9.43 0.75
N ASP A 432 -8.19 -9.89 1.98
CA ASP A 432 -9.30 -10.43 2.79
C ASP A 432 -10.31 -9.34 3.17
N LEU A 433 -9.87 -8.10 3.39
CA LEU A 433 -10.76 -6.97 3.62
C LEU A 433 -11.63 -6.69 2.40
N TYR A 434 -11.06 -6.74 1.19
CA TYR A 434 -11.80 -6.54 -0.05
C TYR A 434 -12.76 -7.69 -0.36
N VAL A 435 -12.37 -8.95 -0.09
CA VAL A 435 -13.31 -10.08 -0.16
C VAL A 435 -14.53 -9.85 0.71
N LYS A 436 -14.32 -9.30 1.92
CA LYS A 436 -15.41 -9.00 2.86
C LYS A 436 -16.26 -7.81 2.43
N LEU A 437 -15.64 -6.71 1.99
CA LEU A 437 -16.34 -5.47 1.65
C LEU A 437 -16.97 -5.51 0.25
N TYR A 438 -16.33 -6.22 -0.67
CA TYR A 438 -16.67 -6.22 -2.09
C TYR A 438 -16.72 -7.66 -2.66
N PRO A 439 -17.58 -8.55 -2.12
CA PRO A 439 -17.59 -9.98 -2.47
C PRO A 439 -17.94 -10.25 -3.94
N GLY A 440 -18.57 -9.30 -4.64
CA GLY A 440 -18.85 -9.38 -6.08
C GLY A 440 -17.70 -8.90 -6.98
N ILE A 441 -16.63 -8.36 -6.40
CA ILE A 441 -15.50 -7.75 -7.11
C ILE A 441 -14.21 -8.52 -6.82
N MET A 442 -13.91 -8.74 -5.54
CA MET A 442 -12.70 -9.45 -5.11
C MET A 442 -12.99 -10.93 -4.92
N PRO A 443 -12.36 -11.84 -5.67
CA PRO A 443 -12.56 -13.28 -5.50
C PRO A 443 -11.97 -13.76 -4.17
N ALA A 444 -12.62 -14.72 -3.52
CA ALA A 444 -12.15 -15.27 -2.24
C ALA A 444 -10.85 -16.08 -2.38
N ASP A 445 -10.60 -16.61 -3.56
CA ASP A 445 -9.44 -17.39 -3.97
C ASP A 445 -8.35 -16.56 -4.69
N TYR A 446 -8.34 -15.23 -4.44
CA TYR A 446 -7.28 -14.38 -5.00
C TYR A 446 -5.88 -14.94 -4.71
N PRO A 447 -4.87 -14.68 -5.57
CA PRO A 447 -3.55 -15.27 -5.44
C PRO A 447 -2.93 -15.03 -4.06
N LYS A 448 -2.38 -16.07 -3.44
CA LYS A 448 -1.63 -16.02 -2.18
C LYS A 448 -0.23 -16.64 -2.38
N ASN A 449 0.68 -16.43 -1.43
CA ASN A 449 2.07 -16.90 -1.54
C ASN A 449 2.77 -16.35 -2.79
N ILE A 450 2.63 -15.03 -2.99
CA ILE A 450 3.05 -14.32 -4.21
C ILE A 450 4.52 -13.89 -4.18
N ILE A 451 5.24 -14.08 -3.07
CA ILE A 451 6.65 -13.69 -2.95
C ILE A 451 7.55 -14.79 -3.50
N ASP A 452 8.39 -14.45 -4.46
CA ASP A 452 9.50 -15.30 -4.89
C ASP A 452 10.79 -14.82 -4.22
N SER A 453 11.10 -15.41 -3.08
CA SER A 453 12.24 -15.02 -2.23
C SER A 453 13.62 -15.43 -2.77
N ARG A 454 13.69 -16.33 -3.76
CA ARG A 454 14.93 -16.93 -4.26
C ARG A 454 15.95 -15.87 -4.69
N TYR A 455 15.50 -14.78 -5.28
CA TYR A 455 16.38 -13.69 -5.74
C TYR A 455 16.96 -12.90 -4.58
N LEU A 456 16.16 -12.56 -3.56
CA LEU A 456 16.62 -11.88 -2.34
C LEU A 456 17.60 -12.77 -1.56
N GLU A 457 17.28 -14.06 -1.42
CA GLU A 457 18.14 -15.04 -0.74
C GLU A 457 19.48 -15.20 -1.45
N LYS A 458 19.48 -15.28 -2.79
CA LYS A 458 20.70 -15.36 -3.58
C LYS A 458 21.57 -14.10 -3.44
N ILE A 459 20.94 -12.91 -3.45
CA ILE A 459 21.65 -11.64 -3.22
C ILE A 459 22.26 -11.62 -1.82
N ARG A 460 21.51 -12.02 -0.78
CA ARG A 460 21.99 -12.15 0.61
C ARG A 460 23.22 -13.07 0.71
N ASP A 461 23.13 -14.26 0.11
CA ASP A 461 24.17 -15.28 0.20
C ASP A 461 25.46 -14.86 -0.53
N THR A 462 25.34 -14.01 -1.55
CA THR A 462 26.50 -13.45 -2.28
C THR A 462 27.05 -12.14 -1.66
N ALA A 463 26.31 -11.50 -0.77
CA ALA A 463 26.72 -10.22 -0.16
C ALA A 463 27.83 -10.35 0.89
N GLY A 464 28.23 -11.55 1.27
CA GLY A 464 29.36 -11.80 2.17
C GLY A 464 29.27 -11.15 3.56
N GLY A 465 28.05 -11.01 4.11
CA GLY A 465 27.81 -10.35 5.41
C GLY A 465 27.65 -8.83 5.35
N ASN A 466 27.81 -8.22 4.20
CA ASN A 466 27.66 -6.76 3.98
C ASN A 466 26.20 -6.38 3.71
N ILE A 467 25.30 -6.80 4.59
CA ILE A 467 23.84 -6.69 4.40
C ILE A 467 23.30 -5.33 4.88
N GLY A 468 24.13 -4.54 5.54
CA GLY A 468 23.72 -3.36 6.31
C GLY A 468 23.22 -3.75 7.70
N THR A 469 23.32 -2.84 8.65
CA THR A 469 22.89 -3.05 10.04
C THR A 469 21.81 -2.04 10.41
N GLY A 470 20.72 -2.51 11.01
CA GLY A 470 19.68 -1.66 11.57
C GLY A 470 18.30 -2.23 11.33
N SER A 471 17.43 -2.16 12.33
CA SER A 471 16.02 -2.47 12.16
C SER A 471 15.37 -1.42 11.29
N VAL A 472 14.58 -1.86 10.33
CA VAL A 472 13.73 -0.99 9.49
C VAL A 472 12.46 -0.55 10.21
N PHE A 473 12.17 -1.15 11.37
CA PHE A 473 11.05 -0.77 12.22
C PHE A 473 11.42 0.40 13.14
N GLY A 474 10.40 1.19 13.52
CA GLY A 474 10.57 2.37 14.35
C GLY A 474 11.30 2.07 15.66
N GLN A 475 12.14 3.02 16.09
CA GLN A 475 12.72 3.03 17.44
C GLN A 475 11.69 3.65 18.38
N PHE A 476 11.32 2.93 19.44
CA PHE A 476 10.31 3.39 20.41
C PHE A 476 11.01 3.86 21.70
N THR A 477 10.69 5.10 22.11
CA THR A 477 11.29 5.76 23.27
C THR A 477 10.43 5.65 24.52
N GLY A 478 9.17 5.29 24.33
CA GLY A 478 8.21 5.17 25.43
C GLY A 478 7.34 6.41 25.65
N SER A 479 7.42 7.43 24.79
CA SER A 479 6.52 8.59 24.82
C SER A 479 5.30 8.36 23.93
N GLU A 480 4.10 8.71 24.40
CA GLU A 480 2.89 8.73 23.57
C GLU A 480 2.52 10.18 23.28
N ASN A 481 2.57 10.58 21.98
CA ASN A 481 2.22 11.95 21.60
C ASN A 481 0.76 12.07 21.17
N GLN A 482 0.30 11.18 20.30
CA GLN A 482 -1.05 11.24 19.76
C GLN A 482 -1.65 9.85 19.58
N GLN A 483 -2.83 9.62 20.13
CA GLN A 483 -3.61 8.41 19.87
C GLN A 483 -4.19 8.47 18.46
N VAL A 484 -3.92 7.45 17.65
CA VAL A 484 -4.41 7.32 16.26
C VAL A 484 -5.38 6.16 16.08
N GLY A 485 -5.39 5.21 17.01
CA GLY A 485 -6.32 4.10 17.03
C GLY A 485 -6.72 3.70 18.44
N ASN A 486 -7.99 3.35 18.61
CA ASN A 486 -8.52 2.84 19.87
C ASN A 486 -9.68 1.89 19.59
N ARG A 487 -9.45 0.58 19.81
CA ARG A 487 -10.45 -0.43 19.56
C ARG A 487 -10.49 -1.49 20.65
N SER A 488 -11.70 -1.82 21.10
CA SER A 488 -11.96 -2.92 22.02
C SER A 488 -12.21 -4.22 21.26
N TYR A 489 -11.64 -5.31 21.78
CA TYR A 489 -11.80 -6.67 21.26
C TYR A 489 -12.34 -7.57 22.35
N ALA A 490 -13.28 -8.43 21.98
CA ALA A 490 -13.89 -9.39 22.91
C ALA A 490 -13.03 -10.66 23.00
N ILE A 491 -11.76 -10.52 23.42
CA ILE A 491 -10.87 -11.67 23.60
C ILE A 491 -11.40 -12.53 24.75
N GLN A 492 -11.71 -13.77 24.43
CA GLN A 492 -12.23 -14.73 25.39
C GLN A 492 -11.12 -15.53 26.05
N PHE A 493 -11.23 -15.70 27.36
CA PHE A 493 -10.29 -16.45 28.18
C PHE A 493 -11.03 -17.58 28.92
N ALA A 494 -10.30 -18.61 29.31
CA ALA A 494 -10.82 -19.61 30.23
C ALA A 494 -11.22 -18.94 31.55
N GLN A 495 -12.23 -19.51 32.23
CA GLN A 495 -12.78 -18.94 33.47
C GLN A 495 -11.69 -18.78 34.55
N GLY A 496 -11.61 -17.62 35.16
CA GLY A 496 -10.62 -17.31 36.20
C GLY A 496 -9.15 -17.36 35.70
N SER A 497 -8.91 -17.30 34.41
CA SER A 497 -7.59 -17.53 33.80
C SER A 497 -7.26 -16.48 32.74
N ALA A 498 -5.98 -16.39 32.38
CA ALA A 498 -5.47 -15.65 31.23
C ALA A 498 -5.23 -16.56 30.01
N THR A 499 -5.67 -17.82 30.04
CA THR A 499 -5.57 -18.72 28.88
C THR A 499 -6.54 -18.29 27.78
N ILE A 500 -6.01 -17.87 26.65
CA ILE A 500 -6.79 -17.40 25.48
C ILE A 500 -7.52 -18.59 24.85
N LEU A 501 -8.81 -18.42 24.57
CA LEU A 501 -9.61 -19.46 23.90
C LEU A 501 -9.46 -19.39 22.38
N PRO A 502 -9.56 -20.54 21.67
CA PRO A 502 -9.44 -20.58 20.20
C PRO A 502 -10.44 -19.70 19.44
N SER A 503 -11.62 -19.44 20.03
CA SER A 503 -12.62 -18.51 19.48
C SER A 503 -12.13 -17.08 19.28
N SER A 504 -11.05 -16.67 19.96
CA SER A 504 -10.46 -15.33 19.86
C SER A 504 -9.39 -15.18 18.77
N LEU A 505 -9.04 -16.26 18.05
CA LEU A 505 -7.96 -16.23 17.06
C LEU A 505 -8.22 -15.23 15.90
N SER A 506 -9.48 -15.06 15.50
CA SER A 506 -9.86 -14.07 14.48
C SER A 506 -9.55 -12.64 14.93
N ASP A 507 -9.93 -12.30 16.17
CA ASP A 507 -9.67 -10.96 16.74
C ASP A 507 -8.17 -10.73 16.95
N LEU A 508 -7.46 -11.73 17.44
CA LEU A 508 -6.00 -11.65 17.63
C LEU A 508 -5.26 -11.46 16.29
N ASN A 509 -5.66 -12.15 15.23
CA ASN A 509 -5.10 -11.93 13.90
C ASN A 509 -5.45 -10.53 13.38
N SER A 510 -6.65 -10.02 13.62
CA SER A 510 -7.03 -8.65 13.27
C SER A 510 -6.15 -7.61 13.99
N ILE A 511 -5.87 -7.81 15.29
CA ILE A 511 -4.93 -6.99 16.05
C ILE A 511 -3.54 -7.06 15.42
N LEU A 512 -3.04 -8.26 15.17
CA LEU A 512 -1.71 -8.47 14.60
C LEU A 512 -1.55 -7.80 13.22
N ASN A 513 -2.58 -7.87 12.39
CA ASN A 513 -2.59 -7.20 11.09
C ASN A 513 -2.51 -5.68 11.25
N ASN A 514 -3.32 -5.09 12.13
CA ASN A 514 -3.32 -3.65 12.37
C ASN A 514 -1.98 -3.16 12.91
N VAL A 515 -1.36 -3.87 13.86
CA VAL A 515 -0.05 -3.48 14.40
C VAL A 515 1.09 -3.76 13.42
N THR A 516 0.91 -4.67 12.45
CA THR A 516 1.88 -4.89 11.36
C THR A 516 1.85 -3.73 10.40
N ILE A 517 0.68 -3.30 9.96
CA ILE A 517 0.50 -2.14 9.08
C ILE A 517 0.99 -0.87 9.76
N GLY A 518 0.52 -0.61 10.98
CA GLY A 518 0.92 0.52 11.83
C GLY A 518 2.27 0.32 12.51
N SER A 519 3.32 -0.06 11.77
CA SER A 519 4.61 -0.46 12.34
C SER A 519 5.38 0.67 13.05
N ASN A 520 5.02 1.92 12.82
CA ASN A 520 5.58 3.08 13.53
C ASN A 520 4.70 3.55 14.71
N LEU A 521 3.71 2.77 15.13
CA LEU A 521 2.85 3.10 16.27
C LEU A 521 3.24 2.29 17.50
N ALA A 522 3.29 2.93 18.67
CA ALA A 522 3.34 2.27 19.95
C ALA A 522 2.01 1.55 20.23
N ILE A 523 2.07 0.43 20.92
CA ILE A 523 0.94 -0.45 21.21
C ILE A 523 0.68 -0.43 22.70
N THR A 524 -0.51 0.01 23.13
CA THR A 524 -0.94 -0.13 24.52
C THR A 524 -2.05 -1.17 24.59
N ILE A 525 -1.85 -2.21 25.39
CA ILE A 525 -2.77 -3.33 25.59
C ILE A 525 -3.37 -3.19 26.99
N GLU A 526 -4.67 -2.96 27.05
CA GLU A 526 -5.42 -2.79 28.31
C GLU A 526 -6.38 -3.97 28.50
N GLY A 527 -6.20 -4.70 29.60
CA GLY A 527 -7.10 -5.78 29.99
C GLY A 527 -8.17 -5.27 30.98
N TYR A 528 -9.41 -5.70 30.80
CA TYR A 528 -10.55 -5.35 31.65
C TYR A 528 -11.26 -6.61 32.16
N THR A 529 -11.85 -6.53 33.37
CA THR A 529 -12.74 -7.54 33.96
C THR A 529 -14.16 -7.01 34.05
N SER A 530 -15.09 -7.88 34.42
CA SER A 530 -16.39 -7.48 34.96
C SER A 530 -16.28 -7.19 36.45
N SER A 531 -17.34 -6.66 37.05
CA SER A 531 -17.45 -6.40 38.50
C SER A 531 -17.57 -7.68 39.37
N GLU A 532 -17.35 -8.87 38.77
CA GLU A 532 -17.38 -10.14 39.51
C GLU A 532 -16.03 -10.41 40.17
N GLY A 533 -16.03 -10.68 41.46
CA GLY A 533 -14.83 -10.94 42.26
C GLY A 533 -14.44 -9.76 43.16
N ASP A 534 -13.24 -9.81 43.68
CA ASP A 534 -12.66 -8.69 44.42
C ASP A 534 -11.71 -7.88 43.52
N ASP A 535 -11.57 -6.59 43.82
CA ASP A 535 -10.81 -5.62 43.04
C ASP A 535 -9.36 -6.05 42.85
N ALA A 536 -8.70 -6.62 43.88
CA ALA A 536 -7.30 -7.01 43.79
C ALA A 536 -7.12 -8.20 42.84
N THR A 537 -7.99 -9.19 42.88
CA THR A 537 -8.03 -10.32 41.97
C THR A 537 -8.35 -9.86 40.54
N ASN A 538 -9.30 -8.96 40.36
CA ASN A 538 -9.66 -8.38 39.08
C ASN A 538 -8.49 -7.59 38.45
N GLN A 539 -7.76 -6.83 39.28
CA GLN A 539 -6.58 -6.12 38.84
C GLN A 539 -5.48 -7.08 38.31
N LEU A 540 -5.16 -8.13 39.08
CA LEU A 540 -4.16 -9.13 38.68
C LEU A 540 -4.59 -9.92 37.44
N LEU A 541 -5.86 -10.31 37.39
CA LEU A 541 -6.39 -11.09 36.24
C LEU A 541 -6.40 -10.26 34.97
N SER A 542 -6.77 -8.98 35.05
CA SER A 542 -6.76 -8.09 33.89
C SER A 542 -5.34 -7.86 33.37
N GLN A 543 -4.36 -7.69 34.25
CA GLN A 543 -2.93 -7.58 33.92
C GLN A 543 -2.45 -8.86 33.19
N ALA A 544 -2.69 -10.04 33.76
CA ALA A 544 -2.29 -11.32 33.18
C ALA A 544 -2.92 -11.57 31.79
N ARG A 545 -4.16 -11.14 31.57
CA ARG A 545 -4.84 -11.22 30.27
C ARG A 545 -4.20 -10.33 29.23
N ALA A 546 -3.88 -9.08 29.58
CA ALA A 546 -3.17 -8.17 28.67
C ALA A 546 -1.76 -8.69 28.33
N GLU A 547 -1.05 -9.28 29.30
CA GLU A 547 0.24 -9.95 29.09
C GLU A 547 0.12 -11.14 28.15
N ALA A 548 -0.91 -11.99 28.30
CA ALA A 548 -1.14 -13.14 27.43
C ALA A 548 -1.37 -12.72 25.95
N VAL A 549 -2.12 -11.63 25.73
CA VAL A 549 -2.30 -11.06 24.38
C VAL A 549 -0.98 -10.52 23.83
N SER A 550 -0.21 -9.77 24.62
CA SER A 550 1.10 -9.27 24.23
C SER A 550 2.05 -10.40 23.80
N GLN A 551 2.13 -11.45 24.63
CA GLN A 551 2.96 -12.62 24.33
C GLN A 551 2.53 -13.34 23.04
N TRP A 552 1.22 -13.48 22.84
CA TRP A 552 0.69 -14.08 21.61
C TRP A 552 1.09 -13.25 20.38
N LEU A 553 0.95 -11.92 20.46
CA LEU A 553 1.33 -11.01 19.36
C LEU A 553 2.83 -11.10 19.07
N MET A 554 3.69 -11.04 20.09
CA MET A 554 5.15 -11.15 19.91
C MET A 554 5.56 -12.48 19.28
N ASN A 555 4.91 -13.59 19.68
CA ASN A 555 5.23 -14.92 19.16
C ASN A 555 4.75 -15.15 17.71
N LYS A 556 3.74 -14.42 17.26
CA LYS A 556 3.14 -14.55 15.93
C LYS A 556 3.58 -13.49 14.92
N ALA A 557 4.12 -12.38 15.41
CA ALA A 557 4.62 -11.31 14.56
C ALA A 557 5.88 -11.74 13.78
N PRO A 558 6.12 -11.15 12.60
CA PRO A 558 7.43 -11.19 11.99
C PRO A 558 8.53 -10.74 12.96
N ALA A 559 9.73 -11.29 12.83
CA ALA A 559 10.84 -11.01 13.73
C ALA A 559 11.15 -9.50 13.78
N GLY A 560 11.38 -8.95 14.97
CA GLY A 560 11.73 -7.54 15.17
C GLY A 560 10.55 -6.55 15.06
N LEU A 561 9.41 -6.94 14.54
CA LEU A 561 8.26 -6.05 14.35
C LEU A 561 7.62 -5.61 15.66
N ILE A 562 7.44 -6.52 16.61
CA ILE A 562 6.87 -6.23 17.94
C ILE A 562 7.92 -6.51 19.00
N THR A 563 8.45 -5.44 19.59
CA THR A 563 9.45 -5.49 20.67
C THR A 563 8.83 -5.06 21.99
N THR A 564 9.48 -5.36 23.10
CA THR A 564 9.06 -4.90 24.44
C THR A 564 9.08 -3.37 24.55
N ALA A 565 9.94 -2.67 23.82
CA ALA A 565 9.97 -1.21 23.77
C ALA A 565 8.73 -0.61 23.08
N ARG A 566 8.11 -1.38 22.17
CA ARG A 566 6.92 -0.95 21.41
C ARG A 566 5.61 -1.19 22.17
N VAL A 567 5.60 -2.10 23.16
CA VAL A 567 4.36 -2.56 23.82
C VAL A 567 4.30 -2.08 25.26
N ARG A 568 3.16 -1.54 25.64
CA ARG A 568 2.78 -1.24 27.03
C ARG A 568 1.60 -2.11 27.42
N ILE A 569 1.59 -2.56 28.65
CA ILE A 569 0.60 -3.51 29.17
C ILE A 569 0.02 -2.95 30.44
N ASN A 570 -1.31 -2.79 30.49
CA ASN A 570 -2.03 -2.26 31.63
C ASN A 570 -3.16 -3.20 32.02
N GLY A 571 -3.17 -3.67 33.27
CA GLY A 571 -4.36 -4.23 33.91
C GLY A 571 -5.24 -3.10 34.39
N MET A 572 -6.49 -3.08 33.99
CA MET A 572 -7.45 -2.03 34.33
C MET A 572 -8.50 -2.50 35.33
N GLY A 573 -8.43 -3.78 35.73
CA GLY A 573 -9.41 -4.35 36.67
C GLY A 573 -10.82 -4.19 36.14
N GLU A 574 -11.73 -3.80 37.03
CA GLU A 574 -13.12 -3.51 36.72
C GLU A 574 -13.40 -2.03 36.42
N SER A 575 -12.36 -1.23 36.18
CA SER A 575 -12.54 0.15 35.72
C SER A 575 -13.28 0.20 34.38
N ASN A 576 -14.12 1.22 34.16
CA ASN A 576 -14.84 1.42 32.89
C ASN A 576 -15.75 0.24 32.48
N LEU A 577 -16.59 -0.23 33.41
CA LEU A 577 -17.61 -1.24 33.13
C LEU A 577 -18.52 -0.82 31.96
N VAL A 578 -18.84 -1.77 31.08
CA VAL A 578 -19.77 -1.52 29.97
C VAL A 578 -21.21 -1.67 30.49
N MET A 579 -21.96 -0.57 30.45
CA MET A 579 -23.35 -0.52 30.94
C MET A 579 -24.33 -0.54 29.76
N ARG A 580 -25.40 -1.34 29.85
CA ARG A 580 -26.57 -1.30 28.96
C ARG A 580 -27.82 -1.08 29.78
N ASN A 581 -28.55 0.01 29.53
CA ASN A 581 -29.75 0.38 30.30
C ASN A 581 -29.51 0.38 31.83
N SER A 582 -28.37 0.94 32.26
CA SER A 582 -27.92 1.00 33.64
C SER A 582 -27.61 -0.36 34.29
N ILE A 583 -27.53 -1.44 33.53
CA ILE A 583 -27.11 -2.78 33.99
C ILE A 583 -25.77 -3.09 33.33
N GLU A 584 -24.84 -3.67 34.09
CA GLU A 584 -23.57 -4.09 33.54
C GLU A 584 -23.75 -5.20 32.50
N ASP A 585 -23.17 -4.96 31.31
CA ASP A 585 -22.91 -6.03 30.35
C ASP A 585 -21.56 -6.67 30.70
N LYS A 586 -21.60 -7.70 31.55
CA LYS A 586 -20.41 -8.38 32.04
C LYS A 586 -19.58 -9.02 30.92
N ALA A 587 -20.22 -9.47 29.85
CA ALA A 587 -19.51 -10.04 28.69
C ALA A 587 -18.73 -8.96 27.95
N ALA A 588 -19.32 -7.80 27.73
CA ALA A 588 -18.67 -6.67 27.11
C ALA A 588 -17.64 -5.98 28.03
N SER A 589 -17.83 -6.03 29.35
CA SER A 589 -16.88 -5.52 30.34
C SER A 589 -15.58 -6.34 30.31
N ARG A 590 -15.65 -7.66 30.13
CA ARG A 590 -14.51 -8.55 29.97
C ARG A 590 -13.94 -8.43 28.54
N ARG A 591 -13.01 -7.51 28.35
CA ARG A 591 -12.42 -7.17 27.03
C ARG A 591 -10.94 -6.88 27.11
N VAL A 592 -10.30 -6.89 25.96
CA VAL A 592 -8.97 -6.29 25.75
C VAL A 592 -9.13 -5.10 24.82
N GLN A 593 -8.59 -3.97 25.19
CA GLN A 593 -8.58 -2.75 24.40
C GLN A 593 -7.16 -2.51 23.88
N ILE A 594 -7.05 -2.21 22.59
CA ILE A 594 -5.79 -1.89 21.93
C ILE A 594 -5.81 -0.41 21.57
N ARG A 595 -4.84 0.34 22.10
CA ARG A 595 -4.57 1.71 21.66
C ARG A 595 -3.29 1.75 20.83
N LEU A 596 -3.34 2.50 19.75
CA LEU A 596 -2.20 2.77 18.88
C LEU A 596 -1.89 4.26 18.96
N SER A 597 -0.64 4.61 19.26
CA SER A 597 -0.21 6.00 19.46
C SER A 597 1.06 6.29 18.69
N SER A 598 1.17 7.49 18.09
CA SER A 598 2.44 7.98 17.56
C SER A 598 3.37 8.41 18.69
N GLU A 599 4.67 8.30 18.48
CA GLU A 599 5.71 8.89 19.33
C GLU A 599 6.30 10.16 18.72
#